data_a7811cf059d7531e39bed74abc654697
#
_entry.id   a7811cf059d7531e39bed74abc654697
#
_cell.length_a   1.000
_cell.length_b   1.000
_cell.length_c   1.000
_cell.angle_alpha   90.00
_cell.angle_beta   90.00
_cell.angle_gamma   90.00
#
_symmetry.space_group_name_H-M   'P 1'
#
loop_
_entity.id
_entity.type
_entity.pdbx_description
1 polymer ?
#
loop_
_entity_poly.entity_id
_entity_poly.type
_entity_poly.pdbx_seq_one_letter_code
_entity_poly.pdbx_strand_id
1 'polypeptide(L)'
;GVQTCALPILVQKKNDYYEIIAGERRWRAAKLAGLKEVPVLVREYTEQEVVEISLIENIQRENLNPIEEAIAYKRLLKEFHLKQDEIAERVSKSRTAVTNSMRLLKLNSKVQQMVIDDMISTGHARALLALEDEEQQYTIANKIFDEKLSVRETEKLIKILKNPDRKSVV
;
A
#
# COMPACT_ATOMS: atom_id res chain seq x y z
N GLY A 1 16.06 -33.20 -4.55
CA GLY A 1 16.46 -31.91 -4.06
C GLY A 1 15.32 -30.93 -4.19
N VAL A 2 14.62 -30.62 -3.10
CA VAL A 2 13.60 -29.56 -3.09
C VAL A 2 14.36 -28.24 -3.11
N GLN A 3 14.39 -27.61 -4.26
CA GLN A 3 14.85 -26.25 -4.42
C GLN A 3 13.75 -25.32 -3.85
N THR A 4 13.80 -25.12 -2.53
CA THR A 4 12.95 -24.13 -1.90
C THR A 4 13.44 -22.75 -2.31
N CYS A 5 12.68 -22.10 -3.20
CA CYS A 5 12.87 -20.71 -3.59
C CYS A 5 12.46 -19.75 -2.46
N ALA A 6 12.89 -20.04 -1.24
CA ALA A 6 12.66 -19.20 -0.08
C ALA A 6 13.80 -18.20 0.02
N LEU A 7 13.49 -16.92 -0.08
CA LEU A 7 14.44 -15.84 0.22
C LEU A 7 15.11 -16.12 1.59
N PRO A 8 16.42 -15.91 1.74
CA PRO A 8 17.10 -16.18 3.00
C PRO A 8 16.55 -15.30 4.13
N ILE A 9 16.64 -15.79 5.36
CA ILE A 9 16.35 -14.99 6.56
C ILE A 9 17.46 -13.94 6.68
N LEU A 10 17.10 -12.67 6.79
CA LEU A 10 18.08 -11.60 7.00
C LEU A 10 18.36 -11.44 8.47
N VAL A 11 19.65 -11.49 8.83
CA VAL A 11 20.07 -11.33 10.21
C VAL A 11 21.24 -10.35 10.33
N GLN A 12 21.32 -9.67 11.45
CA GLN A 12 22.46 -8.86 11.86
C GLN A 12 23.17 -9.54 13.02
N LYS A 13 24.51 -9.60 12.95
CA LYS A 13 25.30 -10.10 14.06
C LYS A 13 25.35 -9.04 15.16
N LYS A 14 24.96 -9.42 16.35
CA LYS A 14 25.23 -8.73 17.62
C LYS A 14 26.35 -9.49 18.36
N ASN A 15 26.77 -9.01 19.52
CA ASN A 15 27.92 -9.58 20.24
C ASN A 15 27.89 -11.11 20.29
N ASP A 16 26.88 -11.69 20.92
CA ASP A 16 26.76 -13.13 21.18
C ASP A 16 25.55 -13.80 20.48
N TYR A 17 24.79 -13.08 19.67
CA TYR A 17 23.60 -13.60 19.01
C TYR A 17 23.38 -12.96 17.63
N TYR A 18 22.44 -13.53 16.88
CA TYR A 18 21.96 -12.96 15.62
C TYR A 18 20.54 -12.42 15.80
N GLU A 19 20.37 -11.15 15.47
CA GLU A 19 19.06 -10.49 15.45
C GLU A 19 18.42 -10.66 14.08
N ILE A 20 17.17 -11.13 14.04
CA ILE A 20 16.41 -11.27 12.78
C ILE A 20 15.90 -9.90 12.36
N ILE A 21 16.34 -9.45 11.18
CA ILE A 21 15.91 -8.19 10.58
C ILE A 21 14.67 -8.42 9.69
N ALA A 22 14.64 -9.52 8.93
CA ALA A 22 13.50 -9.92 8.12
C ALA A 22 13.42 -11.44 7.96
N GLY A 23 12.20 -11.97 7.79
CA GLY A 23 11.96 -13.40 7.59
C GLY A 23 11.56 -14.16 8.85
N GLU A 24 11.00 -13.50 9.87
CA GLU A 24 10.61 -14.14 11.14
C GLU A 24 9.63 -15.31 10.95
N ARG A 25 8.65 -15.18 10.01
CA ARG A 25 7.70 -16.27 9.70
C ARG A 25 8.42 -17.52 9.21
N ARG A 26 9.50 -17.37 8.40
CA ARG A 26 10.32 -18.49 7.92
C ARG A 26 11.12 -19.13 9.05
N TRP A 27 11.68 -18.31 9.93
CA TRP A 27 12.36 -18.81 11.13
C TRP A 27 11.40 -19.59 12.02
N ARG A 28 10.18 -19.07 12.28
CA ARG A 28 9.16 -19.77 13.06
C ARG A 28 8.75 -21.09 12.41
N ALA A 29 8.54 -21.09 11.09
CA ALA A 29 8.20 -22.31 10.34
C ALA A 29 9.32 -23.34 10.40
N ALA A 30 10.57 -22.93 10.24
CA ALA A 30 11.74 -23.80 10.36
C ALA A 30 11.86 -24.41 11.77
N LYS A 31 11.62 -23.61 12.80
CA LYS A 31 11.60 -24.07 14.21
C LYS A 31 10.50 -25.09 14.45
N LEU A 32 9.28 -24.85 13.92
CA LEU A 32 8.16 -25.80 14.01
C LEU A 32 8.44 -27.09 13.24
N ALA A 33 9.16 -27.01 12.12
CA ALA A 33 9.59 -28.18 11.34
C ALA A 33 10.78 -28.93 11.97
N GLY A 34 11.30 -28.48 13.13
CA GLY A 34 12.39 -29.12 13.84
C GLY A 34 13.76 -28.98 13.15
N LEU A 35 13.93 -28.01 12.25
CA LEU A 35 15.20 -27.78 11.59
C LEU A 35 16.21 -27.24 12.59
N LYS A 36 17.41 -27.86 12.62
CA LYS A 36 18.51 -27.44 13.52
C LYS A 36 19.27 -26.23 12.98
N GLU A 37 19.29 -26.09 11.65
CA GLU A 37 20.02 -25.04 10.95
C GLU A 37 19.15 -24.47 9.82
N VAL A 38 19.27 -23.18 9.56
CA VAL A 38 18.58 -22.47 8.49
C VAL A 38 19.56 -21.57 7.76
N PRO A 39 19.44 -21.42 6.42
CA PRO A 39 20.26 -20.48 5.68
C PRO A 39 19.88 -19.04 6.03
N VAL A 40 20.87 -18.24 6.39
CA VAL A 40 20.70 -16.84 6.74
C VAL A 40 21.64 -15.97 5.91
N LEU A 41 21.23 -14.74 5.63
CA LEU A 41 22.09 -13.71 5.08
C LEU A 41 22.49 -12.77 6.20
N VAL A 42 23.77 -12.77 6.56
CA VAL A 42 24.33 -11.91 7.61
C VAL A 42 24.79 -10.59 6.99
N ARG A 43 24.28 -9.49 7.47
CA ARG A 43 24.71 -8.13 7.09
C ARG A 43 24.68 -7.22 8.31
N GLU A 44 25.45 -6.14 8.23
CA GLU A 44 25.34 -5.03 9.16
C GLU A 44 24.36 -4.02 8.58
N TYR A 45 23.42 -3.57 9.40
CA TYR A 45 22.41 -2.59 9.06
C TYR A 45 22.43 -1.43 10.05
N THR A 46 22.24 -0.23 9.56
CA THR A 46 21.95 0.92 10.41
C THR A 46 20.53 0.79 10.99
N GLU A 47 20.24 1.48 12.08
CA GLU A 47 18.87 1.50 12.65
C GLU A 47 17.84 1.96 11.62
N GLN A 48 18.18 2.92 10.77
CA GLN A 48 17.32 3.41 9.71
C GLN A 48 17.03 2.33 8.66
N GLU A 49 18.04 1.59 8.21
CA GLU A 49 17.86 0.47 7.27
C GLU A 49 17.01 -0.66 7.85
N VAL A 50 17.15 -0.95 9.14
CA VAL A 50 16.30 -1.94 9.82
C VAL A 50 14.83 -1.54 9.77
N VAL A 51 14.52 -0.27 10.08
CA VAL A 51 13.15 0.26 10.03
C VAL A 51 12.61 0.25 8.60
N GLU A 52 13.42 0.63 7.61
CA GLU A 52 13.06 0.59 6.19
C GLU A 52 12.70 -0.83 5.73
N ILE A 53 13.56 -1.81 6.02
CA ILE A 53 13.34 -3.23 5.66
C ILE A 53 12.06 -3.75 6.32
N SER A 54 11.86 -3.44 7.60
CA SER A 54 10.67 -3.85 8.35
C SER A 54 9.39 -3.23 7.77
N LEU A 55 9.44 -1.98 7.33
CA LEU A 55 8.32 -1.30 6.70
C LEU A 55 7.98 -1.92 5.34
N ILE A 56 8.99 -2.22 4.52
CA ILE A 56 8.81 -2.89 3.23
C ILE A 56 8.23 -4.31 3.42
N GLU A 57 8.76 -5.09 4.39
CA GLU A 57 8.19 -6.40 4.70
C GLU A 57 6.72 -6.29 5.10
N ASN A 58 6.37 -5.31 5.93
CA ASN A 58 4.99 -5.09 6.34
C ASN A 58 4.06 -4.73 5.17
N ILE A 59 4.53 -3.93 4.21
CA ILE A 59 3.77 -3.60 2.98
C ILE A 59 3.50 -4.85 2.13
N GLN A 60 4.39 -5.82 2.13
CA GLN A 60 4.23 -7.07 1.37
C GLN A 60 3.28 -8.07 2.05
N ARG A 61 2.73 -7.77 3.22
CA ARG A 61 1.72 -8.59 3.87
C ARG A 61 0.38 -8.46 3.17
N GLU A 62 -0.36 -9.57 3.05
CA GLU A 62 -1.61 -9.66 2.29
C GLU A 62 -2.80 -8.87 2.88
N ASN A 63 -2.67 -8.28 4.08
CA ASN A 63 -3.79 -7.74 4.85
C ASN A 63 -3.75 -6.22 5.09
N LEU A 64 -2.93 -5.47 4.36
CA LEU A 64 -2.94 -4.01 4.45
C LEU A 64 -4.14 -3.43 3.69
N ASN A 65 -4.87 -2.53 4.34
CA ASN A 65 -5.88 -1.76 3.62
C ASN A 65 -5.20 -0.72 2.68
N PRO A 66 -5.92 -0.24 1.65
CA PRO A 66 -5.34 0.69 0.66
C PRO A 66 -4.80 2.00 1.24
N ILE A 67 -5.36 2.48 2.34
CA ILE A 67 -4.93 3.72 3.00
C ILE A 67 -3.66 3.48 3.83
N GLU A 68 -3.57 2.37 4.56
CA GLU A 68 -2.34 1.97 5.26
C GLU A 68 -1.18 1.77 4.29
N GLU A 69 -1.42 1.12 3.15
CA GLU A 69 -0.44 0.97 2.09
C GLU A 69 0.06 2.33 1.58
N ALA A 70 -0.86 3.26 1.34
CA ALA A 70 -0.55 4.60 0.88
C ALA A 70 0.30 5.40 1.92
N ILE A 71 -0.04 5.26 3.21
CA ILE A 71 0.72 5.88 4.31
C ILE A 71 2.15 5.30 4.36
N ALA A 72 2.29 3.99 4.23
CA ALA A 72 3.59 3.34 4.24
C ALA A 72 4.48 3.80 3.08
N TYR A 73 3.93 3.93 1.86
CA TYR A 73 4.68 4.50 0.73
C TYR A 73 5.09 5.96 0.97
N LYS A 74 4.20 6.76 1.56
CA LYS A 74 4.52 8.15 1.89
C LYS A 74 5.64 8.25 2.93
N ARG A 75 5.69 7.32 3.90
CA ARG A 75 6.78 7.23 4.86
C ARG A 75 8.10 6.87 4.18
N LEU A 76 8.13 5.85 3.31
CA LEU A 76 9.31 5.48 2.55
C LEU A 76 9.88 6.66 1.74
N LEU A 77 9.00 7.45 1.13
CA LEU A 77 9.41 8.62 0.35
C LEU A 77 9.95 9.75 1.22
N LYS A 78 9.32 10.04 2.38
CA LYS A 78 9.66 11.20 3.21
C LYS A 78 10.77 10.93 4.22
N GLU A 79 10.72 9.78 4.92
CA GLU A 79 11.64 9.46 6.01
C GLU A 79 12.91 8.80 5.50
N PHE A 80 12.80 8.01 4.43
CA PHE A 80 13.94 7.27 3.84
C PHE A 80 14.44 7.87 2.53
N HIS A 81 13.82 8.97 2.07
CA HIS A 81 14.19 9.71 0.85
C HIS A 81 14.23 8.84 -0.42
N LEU A 82 13.46 7.74 -0.44
CA LEU A 82 13.36 6.86 -1.59
C LEU A 82 12.53 7.51 -2.70
N LYS A 83 12.95 7.28 -3.95
CA LYS A 83 12.15 7.68 -5.12
C LYS A 83 11.00 6.70 -5.35
N GLN A 84 9.95 7.16 -6.02
CA GLN A 84 8.78 6.32 -6.32
C GLN A 84 9.14 5.06 -7.13
N ASP A 85 10.14 5.14 -8.01
CA ASP A 85 10.63 4.01 -8.79
C ASP A 85 11.31 2.97 -7.88
N GLU A 86 12.13 3.42 -6.93
CA GLU A 86 12.81 2.56 -5.95
C GLU A 86 11.82 1.88 -5.02
N ILE A 87 10.79 2.61 -4.57
CA ILE A 87 9.70 2.03 -3.78
C ILE A 87 8.99 0.94 -4.58
N ALA A 88 8.61 1.23 -5.82
CA ALA A 88 7.91 0.31 -6.70
C ALA A 88 8.69 -1.00 -6.91
N GLU A 89 9.99 -0.91 -7.17
CA GLU A 89 10.87 -2.05 -7.30
C GLU A 89 10.91 -2.90 -6.02
N ARG A 90 11.13 -2.25 -4.85
CA ARG A 90 11.26 -2.95 -3.56
C ARG A 90 9.97 -3.64 -3.11
N VAL A 91 8.80 -3.09 -3.46
CA VAL A 91 7.50 -3.68 -3.13
C VAL A 91 6.93 -4.54 -4.25
N SER A 92 7.66 -4.74 -5.34
CA SER A 92 7.26 -5.53 -6.52
C SER A 92 5.94 -5.06 -7.14
N LYS A 93 5.76 -3.74 -7.22
CA LYS A 93 4.60 -3.08 -7.85
C LYS A 93 5.06 -2.11 -8.94
N SER A 94 4.13 -1.67 -9.80
CA SER A 94 4.45 -0.63 -10.77
C SER A 94 4.54 0.75 -10.10
N ARG A 95 5.37 1.65 -10.63
CA ARG A 95 5.42 3.06 -10.20
C ARG A 95 4.03 3.71 -10.21
N THR A 96 3.24 3.43 -11.25
CA THR A 96 1.86 3.93 -11.37
C THR A 96 0.98 3.46 -10.22
N ALA A 97 1.11 2.20 -9.79
CA ALA A 97 0.37 1.66 -8.65
C ALA A 97 0.73 2.41 -7.37
N VAL A 98 2.02 2.59 -7.09
CA VAL A 98 2.53 3.34 -5.92
C VAL A 98 2.02 4.79 -5.93
N THR A 99 2.13 5.47 -7.07
CA THR A 99 1.65 6.85 -7.23
C THR A 99 0.13 6.95 -7.00
N ASN A 100 -0.65 6.04 -7.59
CA ASN A 100 -2.11 6.02 -7.44
C ASN A 100 -2.53 5.72 -6.00
N SER A 101 -1.84 4.82 -5.32
CA SER A 101 -2.07 4.53 -3.90
C SER A 101 -1.85 5.78 -3.05
N MET A 102 -0.69 6.45 -3.19
CA MET A 102 -0.39 7.68 -2.43
C MET A 102 -1.38 8.83 -2.70
N ARG A 103 -1.97 8.91 -3.89
CA ARG A 103 -2.98 9.93 -4.20
C ARG A 103 -4.23 9.79 -3.35
N LEU A 104 -4.58 8.59 -2.87
CA LEU A 104 -5.74 8.38 -2.00
C LEU A 104 -5.66 9.20 -0.71
N LEU A 105 -4.46 9.52 -0.22
CA LEU A 105 -4.25 10.36 0.96
C LEU A 105 -4.65 11.84 0.76
N LYS A 106 -5.00 12.24 -0.46
CA LYS A 106 -5.54 13.58 -0.75
C LYS A 106 -7.06 13.67 -0.62
N LEU A 107 -7.73 12.54 -0.43
CA LEU A 107 -9.16 12.51 -0.24
C LEU A 107 -9.54 13.00 1.16
N ASN A 108 -10.78 13.48 1.28
CA ASN A 108 -11.41 13.74 2.59
C ASN A 108 -11.27 12.50 3.49
N SER A 109 -10.99 12.73 4.79
CA SER A 109 -10.79 11.66 5.77
C SER A 109 -11.97 10.70 5.88
N LYS A 110 -13.21 11.19 5.74
CA LYS A 110 -14.43 10.36 5.74
C LYS A 110 -14.46 9.44 4.52
N VAL A 111 -14.04 9.93 3.36
CA VAL A 111 -13.94 9.12 2.13
C VAL A 111 -12.83 8.07 2.26
N GLN A 112 -11.70 8.43 2.88
CA GLN A 112 -10.65 7.46 3.17
C GLN A 112 -11.17 6.33 4.08
N GLN A 113 -11.98 6.67 5.10
CA GLN A 113 -12.61 5.67 5.97
C GLN A 113 -13.55 4.75 5.19
N MET A 114 -14.35 5.29 4.27
CA MET A 114 -15.22 4.47 3.41
C MET A 114 -14.44 3.48 2.54
N VAL A 115 -13.19 3.82 2.14
CA VAL A 115 -12.30 2.89 1.44
C VAL A 115 -11.76 1.81 2.38
N ILE A 116 -11.42 2.17 3.63
CA ILE A 116 -10.96 1.23 4.67
C ILE A 116 -12.04 0.20 4.99
N ASP A 117 -13.29 0.66 5.07
CA ASP A 117 -14.46 -0.16 5.42
C ASP A 117 -15.05 -0.93 4.21
N ASP A 118 -14.35 -0.93 3.06
CA ASP A 118 -14.78 -1.55 1.80
C ASP A 118 -16.17 -1.09 1.29
N MET A 119 -16.63 0.08 1.75
CA MET A 119 -17.88 0.67 1.28
C MET A 119 -17.77 1.15 -0.17
N ILE A 120 -16.61 1.65 -0.56
CA ILE A 120 -16.26 2.04 -1.93
C ILE A 120 -14.90 1.48 -2.32
N SER A 121 -14.72 1.14 -3.59
CA SER A 121 -13.43 0.61 -4.09
C SER A 121 -12.39 1.71 -4.31
N THR A 122 -11.12 1.33 -4.39
CA THR A 122 -10.02 2.23 -4.77
C THR A 122 -10.22 2.88 -6.14
N GLY A 123 -10.97 2.23 -7.04
CA GLY A 123 -11.37 2.78 -8.34
C GLY A 123 -12.29 3.99 -8.18
N HIS A 124 -13.34 3.86 -7.35
CA HIS A 124 -14.23 4.97 -7.00
C HIS A 124 -13.47 6.11 -6.31
N ALA A 125 -12.64 5.77 -5.34
CA ALA A 125 -11.81 6.74 -4.63
C ALA A 125 -10.90 7.55 -5.57
N ARG A 126 -10.28 6.90 -6.57
CA ARG A 126 -9.48 7.60 -7.58
C ARG A 126 -10.30 8.55 -8.45
N ALA A 127 -11.52 8.17 -8.81
CA ALA A 127 -12.42 9.05 -9.56
C ALA A 127 -12.77 10.30 -8.74
N LEU A 128 -13.04 10.15 -7.44
CA LEU A 128 -13.37 11.24 -6.52
C LEU A 128 -12.24 12.27 -6.36
N LEU A 129 -10.98 11.90 -6.61
CA LEU A 129 -9.85 12.83 -6.62
C LEU A 129 -9.95 13.94 -7.67
N ALA A 130 -10.85 13.81 -8.63
CA ALA A 130 -11.12 14.86 -9.61
C ALA A 130 -11.95 16.02 -9.02
N LEU A 131 -12.62 15.82 -7.88
CA LEU A 131 -13.35 16.86 -7.17
C LEU A 131 -12.40 17.56 -6.18
N GLU A 132 -12.41 18.89 -6.19
CA GLU A 132 -11.54 19.71 -5.33
C GLU A 132 -12.19 19.95 -3.96
N ASP A 133 -13.50 19.98 -3.90
CA ASP A 133 -14.25 20.22 -2.66
C ASP A 133 -14.44 18.92 -1.86
N GLU A 134 -13.97 18.96 -0.62
CA GLU A 134 -14.00 17.82 0.30
C GLU A 134 -15.43 17.38 0.68
N GLU A 135 -16.37 18.33 0.81
CA GLU A 135 -17.76 18.00 1.12
C GLU A 135 -18.43 17.34 -0.09
N GLN A 136 -18.12 17.83 -1.29
CA GLN A 136 -18.62 17.24 -2.52
C GLN A 136 -18.06 15.81 -2.71
N GLN A 137 -16.77 15.59 -2.40
CA GLN A 137 -16.19 14.24 -2.41
C GLN A 137 -16.99 13.29 -1.51
N TYR A 138 -17.30 13.69 -0.29
CA TYR A 138 -18.03 12.86 0.66
C TYR A 138 -19.49 12.63 0.23
N THR A 139 -20.17 13.66 -0.26
CA THR A 139 -21.54 13.55 -0.76
C THR A 139 -21.66 12.57 -1.93
N ILE A 140 -20.72 12.65 -2.88
CA ILE A 140 -20.69 11.73 -4.02
C ILE A 140 -20.27 10.32 -3.60
N ALA A 141 -19.36 10.18 -2.61
CA ALA A 141 -18.98 8.88 -2.05
C ALA A 141 -20.18 8.15 -1.43
N ASN A 142 -21.03 8.85 -0.66
CA ASN A 142 -22.28 8.28 -0.14
C ASN A 142 -23.22 7.86 -1.27
N LYS A 143 -23.38 8.71 -2.29
CA LYS A 143 -24.21 8.38 -3.46
C LYS A 143 -23.72 7.12 -4.17
N ILE A 144 -22.40 6.97 -4.35
CA ILE A 144 -21.80 5.76 -4.94
C ILE A 144 -22.19 4.52 -4.14
N PHE A 145 -22.10 4.61 -2.81
CA PHE A 145 -22.45 3.50 -1.92
C PHE A 145 -23.93 3.16 -1.95
N ASP A 146 -24.81 4.16 -1.81
CA ASP A 146 -26.26 3.98 -1.73
C ASP A 146 -26.85 3.46 -3.06
N GLU A 147 -26.42 4.01 -4.19
CA GLU A 147 -26.90 3.65 -5.52
C GLU A 147 -26.10 2.50 -6.16
N LYS A 148 -25.08 1.98 -5.49
CA LYS A 148 -24.17 0.91 -5.96
C LYS A 148 -23.59 1.20 -7.36
N LEU A 149 -23.18 2.44 -7.57
CA LEU A 149 -22.62 2.87 -8.84
C LEU A 149 -21.32 2.12 -9.16
N SER A 150 -21.15 1.76 -10.41
CA SER A 150 -19.87 1.25 -10.90
C SER A 150 -18.83 2.38 -11.03
N VAL A 151 -17.54 2.03 -11.11
CA VAL A 151 -16.46 3.01 -11.32
C VAL A 151 -16.71 3.85 -12.57
N ARG A 152 -17.19 3.23 -13.67
CA ARG A 152 -17.50 3.93 -14.92
C ARG A 152 -18.67 4.93 -14.79
N GLU A 153 -19.70 4.57 -14.05
CA GLU A 153 -20.83 5.48 -13.77
C GLU A 153 -20.38 6.63 -12.87
N THR A 154 -19.57 6.37 -11.89
CA THR A 154 -18.94 7.38 -11.04
C THR A 154 -18.11 8.37 -11.86
N GLU A 155 -17.26 7.89 -12.76
CA GLU A 155 -16.47 8.75 -13.65
C GLU A 155 -17.35 9.63 -14.55
N LYS A 156 -18.45 9.08 -15.09
CA LYS A 156 -19.42 9.85 -15.88
C LYS A 156 -20.10 10.92 -15.03
N LEU A 157 -20.56 10.56 -13.83
CA LEU A 157 -21.18 11.49 -12.89
C LEU A 157 -20.26 12.67 -12.57
N ILE A 158 -19.01 12.39 -12.20
CA ILE A 158 -18.02 13.41 -11.89
C ILE A 158 -17.72 14.30 -13.09
N LYS A 159 -17.66 13.73 -14.30
CA LYS A 159 -17.45 14.49 -15.54
C LYS A 159 -18.60 15.46 -15.82
N ILE A 160 -19.84 15.05 -15.55
CA ILE A 160 -21.03 15.92 -15.68
C ILE A 160 -20.98 17.04 -14.65
N LEU A 161 -20.61 16.76 -13.41
CA LEU A 161 -20.50 17.74 -12.33
C LEU A 161 -19.44 18.81 -12.61
N LYS A 162 -18.33 18.42 -13.24
CA LYS A 162 -17.25 19.36 -13.62
C LYS A 162 -17.56 20.19 -14.85
N ASN A 163 -18.43 19.74 -15.75
CA ASN A 163 -18.80 20.41 -16.98
C ASN A 163 -20.32 20.45 -17.15
N PRO A 164 -21.02 21.29 -16.36
CA PRO A 164 -22.50 21.37 -16.42
C PRO A 164 -23.03 21.83 -17.78
N ASP A 165 -22.26 22.59 -18.57
CA ASP A 165 -22.65 23.13 -19.87
C ASP A 165 -22.68 22.11 -21.01
N ARG A 166 -22.25 20.86 -20.80
CA ARG A 166 -22.33 19.80 -21.82
C ARG A 166 -23.67 19.03 -21.86
N LYS A 167 -24.69 19.52 -21.17
CA LYS A 167 -26.01 18.87 -21.13
C LYS A 167 -26.89 19.14 -22.37
N SER A 168 -26.41 19.81 -23.41
CA SER A 168 -27.22 20.14 -24.56
C SER A 168 -26.53 19.79 -25.88
N VAL A 169 -26.29 18.51 -26.14
CA VAL A 169 -26.22 17.96 -27.51
C VAL A 169 -26.58 16.46 -27.44
N VAL A 170 -27.82 16.12 -27.47
CA VAL A 170 -28.38 14.93 -28.12
C VAL A 170 -29.79 15.31 -28.54
#